data_ebb4c3b54fc102470d73af298f77a443
#
_entry.id   ebb4c3b54fc102470d73af298f77a443
#
_cell.length_a   1.000
_cell.length_b   1.000
_cell.length_c   1.000
_cell.angle_alpha   90.00
_cell.angle_beta   90.00
_cell.angle_gamma   90.00
#
_symmetry.space_group_name_H-M   'P 1'
#
loop_
_entity.id
_entity.type
_entity.pdbx_description
1 polymer ?
#
loop_
_entity_poly.entity_id
_entity_poly.type
_entity_poly.pdbx_seq_one_letter_code
_entity_poly.pdbx_strand_id
1 'polypeptide(L)'
;MPEVEGQTAETGLAFAQSHCEGLVRDGDPDRYYATLFAPAAARPHLFALYAFSLTIARVREAVSNPMAGEIRLQWWRDALQGEARGDVRANPVAAALEETIRANRLGRQPFVDLIDARVFDLYEDPMPRMNDLEGYCGETASALFRLASLVIGNGTEPGGAGAAGHAGVAYGITGLLRALPWHARSGQVYLPADILGRYGVTREDIVTGRGGPGLRRACADLRGIARQHLKAFEAARPTIAPSAGAAFLPVALVEPYLAVMERASYDPLNTLVELPRWRRLWRLWRAARRVG
;
A
#
# COMPACT_ATOMS: atom_id res chain seq x y z
N MET A 1 12.58 -30.96 -27.24
CA MET A 1 13.02 -30.35 -25.99
C MET A 1 12.36 -28.99 -25.68
N PRO A 2 11.81 -28.17 -26.59
CA PRO A 2 11.14 -26.92 -26.24
C PRO A 2 9.83 -27.07 -25.41
N GLU A 3 9.11 -28.20 -25.57
CA GLU A 3 7.86 -28.42 -24.79
C GLU A 3 8.08 -28.67 -23.30
N VAL A 4 9.19 -29.26 -22.88
CA VAL A 4 9.50 -29.56 -21.49
C VAL A 4 9.95 -28.26 -20.75
N GLU A 5 10.67 -27.39 -21.44
CA GLU A 5 11.07 -26.07 -20.88
C GLU A 5 9.87 -25.14 -20.72
N GLY A 6 8.92 -25.16 -21.65
CA GLY A 6 7.67 -24.41 -21.56
C GLY A 6 6.82 -24.85 -20.36
N GLN A 7 6.68 -26.15 -20.15
CA GLN A 7 5.86 -26.74 -19.10
C GLN A 7 6.46 -26.50 -17.69
N THR A 8 7.78 -26.50 -17.55
CA THR A 8 8.46 -26.13 -16.28
C THR A 8 8.37 -24.65 -15.98
N ALA A 9 8.43 -23.77 -16.98
CA ALA A 9 8.26 -22.33 -16.81
C ALA A 9 6.82 -21.95 -16.43
N GLU A 10 5.80 -22.57 -17.02
CA GLU A 10 4.39 -22.38 -16.66
C GLU A 10 4.09 -22.85 -15.24
N THR A 11 4.64 -23.98 -14.82
CA THR A 11 4.50 -24.50 -13.45
C THR A 11 5.17 -23.55 -12.45
N GLY A 12 6.33 -23.00 -12.78
CA GLY A 12 7.05 -22.01 -11.97
C GLY A 12 6.25 -20.70 -11.80
N LEU A 13 5.64 -20.20 -12.87
CA LEU A 13 4.82 -18.99 -12.80
C LEU A 13 3.53 -19.21 -11.99
N ALA A 14 2.85 -20.33 -12.16
CA ALA A 14 1.65 -20.66 -11.38
C ALA A 14 1.98 -20.74 -9.87
N PHE A 15 3.11 -21.33 -9.51
CA PHE A 15 3.61 -21.32 -8.12
C PHE A 15 3.86 -19.90 -7.63
N ALA A 16 4.54 -19.06 -8.41
CA ALA A 16 4.83 -17.67 -8.05
C ALA A 16 3.56 -16.84 -7.82
N GLN A 17 2.55 -17.01 -8.68
CA GLN A 17 1.26 -16.34 -8.55
C GLN A 17 0.50 -16.81 -7.30
N SER A 18 0.45 -18.11 -7.02
CA SER A 18 -0.16 -18.66 -5.81
C SER A 18 0.55 -18.19 -4.54
N HIS A 19 1.88 -18.08 -4.57
CA HIS A 19 2.66 -17.52 -3.48
C HIS A 19 2.29 -16.05 -3.21
N CYS A 20 2.19 -15.24 -4.26
CA CYS A 20 1.78 -13.83 -4.14
C CYS A 20 0.36 -13.70 -3.55
N GLU A 21 -0.59 -14.52 -4.00
CA GLU A 21 -1.94 -14.55 -3.44
C GLU A 21 -1.92 -14.87 -1.95
N GLY A 22 -1.15 -15.87 -1.53
CA GLY A 22 -0.97 -16.23 -0.11
C GLY A 22 -0.41 -15.07 0.71
N LEU A 23 0.65 -14.43 0.23
CA LEU A 23 1.25 -13.26 0.90
C LEU A 23 0.26 -12.12 1.10
N VAL A 24 -0.54 -11.81 0.07
CA VAL A 24 -1.53 -10.72 0.16
C VAL A 24 -2.70 -11.10 1.07
N ARG A 25 -3.18 -12.35 1.00
CA ARG A 25 -4.25 -12.84 1.89
C ARG A 25 -3.89 -12.69 3.36
N ASP A 26 -2.64 -13.01 3.71
CA ASP A 26 -2.16 -13.03 5.10
C ASP A 26 -1.67 -11.66 5.55
N GLY A 27 -1.11 -10.85 4.64
CA GLY A 27 -0.48 -9.56 4.94
C GLY A 27 -1.33 -8.33 4.68
N ASP A 28 -2.27 -8.37 3.71
CA ASP A 28 -3.18 -7.27 3.38
C ASP A 28 -4.59 -7.80 3.03
N PRO A 29 -5.36 -8.24 4.04
CA PRO A 29 -6.71 -8.76 3.81
C PRO A 29 -7.65 -7.77 3.11
N ASP A 30 -7.45 -6.47 3.26
CA ASP A 30 -8.30 -5.45 2.64
C ASP A 30 -8.13 -5.45 1.12
N ARG A 31 -6.87 -5.47 0.63
CA ARG A 31 -6.57 -5.61 -0.80
C ARG A 31 -6.86 -7.01 -1.33
N TYR A 32 -6.64 -8.04 -0.52
CA TYR A 32 -7.02 -9.41 -0.90
C TYR A 32 -8.52 -9.50 -1.24
N TYR A 33 -9.39 -9.08 -0.32
CA TYR A 33 -10.84 -9.14 -0.55
C TYR A 33 -11.29 -8.22 -1.69
N ALA A 34 -10.68 -7.03 -1.83
CA ALA A 34 -10.98 -6.13 -2.93
C ALA A 34 -10.63 -6.76 -4.30
N THR A 35 -9.49 -7.46 -4.39
CA THR A 35 -9.04 -8.14 -5.62
C THR A 35 -10.02 -9.22 -6.08
N LEU A 36 -10.76 -9.86 -5.19
CA LEU A 36 -11.75 -10.88 -5.57
C LEU A 36 -12.92 -10.32 -6.40
N PHE A 37 -13.13 -9.00 -6.39
CA PHE A 37 -14.12 -8.32 -7.23
C PHE A 37 -13.56 -7.88 -8.58
N ALA A 38 -12.25 -7.97 -8.80
CA ALA A 38 -11.63 -7.66 -10.08
C ALA A 38 -11.88 -8.79 -11.11
N PRO A 39 -11.76 -8.50 -12.43
CA PRO A 39 -11.81 -9.52 -13.46
C PRO A 39 -10.82 -10.66 -13.19
N ALA A 40 -11.24 -11.91 -13.45
CA ALA A 40 -10.45 -13.08 -13.09
C ALA A 40 -9.02 -13.05 -13.68
N ALA A 41 -8.88 -12.60 -14.92
CA ALA A 41 -7.57 -12.49 -15.60
C ALA A 41 -6.64 -11.45 -14.93
N ALA A 42 -7.17 -10.41 -14.29
CA ALA A 42 -6.36 -9.38 -13.64
C ALA A 42 -5.89 -9.79 -12.22
N ARG A 43 -6.57 -10.74 -11.56
CA ARG A 43 -6.30 -11.07 -10.14
C ARG A 43 -4.88 -11.53 -9.87
N PRO A 44 -4.27 -12.45 -10.65
CA PRO A 44 -2.88 -12.85 -10.41
C PRO A 44 -1.90 -11.68 -10.49
N HIS A 45 -2.13 -10.75 -11.41
CA HIS A 45 -1.31 -9.56 -11.59
C HIS A 45 -1.49 -8.55 -10.44
N LEU A 46 -2.71 -8.38 -9.93
CA LEU A 46 -2.97 -7.55 -8.76
C LEU A 46 -2.32 -8.15 -7.50
N PHE A 47 -2.38 -9.47 -7.32
CA PHE A 47 -1.69 -10.13 -6.21
C PHE A 47 -0.17 -9.98 -6.32
N ALA A 48 0.41 -10.08 -7.51
CA ALA A 48 1.85 -9.84 -7.71
C ALA A 48 2.23 -8.40 -7.35
N LEU A 49 1.45 -7.40 -7.79
CA LEU A 49 1.64 -5.99 -7.46
C LEU A 49 1.59 -5.73 -5.95
N TYR A 50 0.59 -6.29 -5.26
CA TYR A 50 0.41 -6.09 -3.82
C TYR A 50 1.42 -6.89 -3.00
N ALA A 51 1.80 -8.10 -3.43
CA ALA A 51 2.86 -8.88 -2.81
C ALA A 51 4.21 -8.17 -2.89
N PHE A 52 4.55 -7.56 -4.04
CA PHE A 52 5.72 -6.71 -4.18
C PHE A 52 5.68 -5.56 -3.16
N SER A 53 4.60 -4.79 -3.12
CA SER A 53 4.47 -3.67 -2.18
C SER A 53 4.62 -4.11 -0.72
N LEU A 54 4.03 -5.24 -0.33
CA LEU A 54 4.18 -5.82 1.00
C LEU A 54 5.63 -6.24 1.30
N THR A 55 6.29 -6.87 0.32
CA THR A 55 7.68 -7.31 0.45
C THR A 55 8.60 -6.12 0.68
N ILE A 56 8.44 -5.04 -0.10
CA ILE A 56 9.25 -3.82 0.06
C ILE A 56 8.95 -3.14 1.41
N ALA A 57 7.69 -3.01 1.80
CA ALA A 57 7.28 -2.40 3.07
C ALA A 57 7.84 -3.14 4.30
N ARG A 58 8.06 -4.45 4.20
CA ARG A 58 8.56 -5.28 5.30
C ARG A 58 10.09 -5.42 5.34
N VAL A 59 10.82 -4.76 4.45
CA VAL A 59 12.30 -4.84 4.44
C VAL A 59 12.87 -4.39 5.79
N ARG A 60 12.34 -3.32 6.40
CA ARG A 60 12.77 -2.84 7.72
C ARG A 60 12.64 -3.90 8.82
N GLU A 61 11.55 -4.67 8.80
CA GLU A 61 11.30 -5.73 9.79
C GLU A 61 12.20 -6.95 9.61
N ALA A 62 12.69 -7.15 8.37
CA ALA A 62 13.50 -8.32 8.00
C ALA A 62 15.01 -8.11 8.13
N VAL A 63 15.44 -6.93 8.61
CA VAL A 63 16.88 -6.58 8.71
C VAL A 63 17.22 -6.05 10.10
N SER A 64 18.48 -6.24 10.50
CA SER A 64 18.99 -5.79 11.80
C SER A 64 19.52 -4.34 11.79
N ASN A 65 19.80 -3.78 10.60
CA ASN A 65 20.33 -2.43 10.45
C ASN A 65 19.93 -1.82 9.09
N PRO A 66 19.96 -0.48 8.96
CA PRO A 66 19.54 0.21 7.73
C PRO A 66 20.33 -0.21 6.48
N MET A 67 21.64 -0.40 6.59
CA MET A 67 22.50 -0.78 5.44
C MET A 67 22.06 -2.12 4.82
N ALA A 68 21.74 -3.11 5.64
CA ALA A 68 21.23 -4.38 5.15
C ALA A 68 19.87 -4.21 4.44
N GLY A 69 19.05 -3.25 4.90
CA GLY A 69 17.81 -2.86 4.22
C GLY A 69 18.07 -2.22 2.86
N GLU A 70 19.01 -1.28 2.78
CA GLU A 70 19.38 -0.64 1.52
C GLU A 70 19.89 -1.65 0.49
N ILE A 71 20.72 -2.63 0.90
CA ILE A 71 21.19 -3.72 0.01
C ILE A 71 20.01 -4.52 -0.54
N ARG A 72 19.00 -4.82 0.28
CA ARG A 72 17.78 -5.53 -0.19
C ARG A 72 16.95 -4.67 -1.14
N LEU A 73 16.77 -3.39 -0.84
CA LEU A 73 16.07 -2.47 -1.73
C LEU A 73 16.83 -2.27 -3.04
N GLN A 74 18.18 -2.20 -3.00
CA GLN A 74 19.01 -2.13 -4.19
C GLN A 74 18.86 -3.37 -5.07
N TRP A 75 18.83 -4.59 -4.48
CA TRP A 75 18.56 -5.80 -5.25
C TRP A 75 17.24 -5.72 -6.03
N TRP A 76 16.18 -5.15 -5.42
CA TRP A 76 14.90 -4.96 -6.10
C TRP A 76 14.98 -3.95 -7.25
N ARG A 77 15.77 -2.85 -7.10
CA ARG A 77 16.02 -1.92 -8.19
C ARG A 77 16.74 -2.61 -9.35
N ASP A 78 17.81 -3.32 -9.03
CA ASP A 78 18.61 -4.05 -10.02
C ASP A 78 17.75 -5.09 -10.74
N ALA A 79 16.88 -5.80 -10.03
CA ALA A 79 15.95 -6.77 -10.61
C ALA A 79 14.96 -6.11 -11.59
N LEU A 80 14.42 -4.96 -11.23
CA LEU A 80 13.54 -4.19 -12.11
C LEU A 80 14.24 -3.63 -13.33
N GLN A 81 15.53 -3.28 -13.23
CA GLN A 81 16.35 -2.74 -14.32
C GLN A 81 16.99 -3.82 -15.19
N GLY A 82 16.91 -5.09 -14.77
CA GLY A 82 17.55 -6.22 -15.47
C GLY A 82 19.06 -6.35 -15.17
N GLU A 83 19.51 -5.72 -14.08
CA GLU A 83 20.92 -5.65 -13.66
C GLU A 83 21.24 -6.57 -12.46
N ALA A 84 20.22 -7.19 -11.86
CA ALA A 84 20.38 -8.05 -10.69
C ALA A 84 21.26 -9.27 -11.00
N ARG A 85 22.15 -9.59 -10.07
CA ARG A 85 22.97 -10.80 -10.14
C ARG A 85 22.18 -12.01 -9.67
N GLY A 86 22.41 -13.15 -10.30
CA GLY A 86 21.75 -14.41 -9.98
C GLY A 86 20.42 -14.61 -10.70
N ASP A 87 19.70 -15.65 -10.30
CA ASP A 87 18.39 -15.96 -10.88
C ASP A 87 17.28 -15.18 -10.17
N VAL A 88 16.86 -14.05 -10.77
CA VAL A 88 15.76 -13.22 -10.25
C VAL A 88 14.45 -14.03 -10.18
N ARG A 89 14.26 -15.01 -11.08
CA ARG A 89 13.05 -15.84 -11.12
C ARG A 89 12.97 -16.86 -9.99
N ALA A 90 14.08 -17.11 -9.29
CA ALA A 90 14.07 -17.90 -8.06
C ALA A 90 13.30 -17.20 -6.91
N ASN A 91 13.11 -15.87 -6.99
CA ASN A 91 12.22 -15.14 -6.09
C ASN A 91 10.80 -15.13 -6.68
N PRO A 92 9.81 -15.79 -6.04
CA PRO A 92 8.45 -15.90 -6.59
C PRO A 92 7.77 -14.55 -6.82
N VAL A 93 7.99 -13.58 -5.90
CA VAL A 93 7.39 -12.24 -6.02
C VAL A 93 7.99 -11.49 -7.22
N ALA A 94 9.31 -11.58 -7.42
CA ALA A 94 9.98 -10.95 -8.55
C ALA A 94 9.56 -11.59 -9.88
N ALA A 95 9.44 -12.92 -9.93
CA ALA A 95 8.98 -13.64 -11.11
C ALA A 95 7.54 -13.25 -11.51
N ALA A 96 6.62 -13.20 -10.55
CA ALA A 96 5.23 -12.81 -10.78
C ALA A 96 5.10 -11.31 -11.15
N LEU A 97 5.92 -10.45 -10.55
CA LEU A 97 5.94 -9.02 -10.86
C LEU A 97 6.47 -8.77 -12.27
N GLU A 98 7.56 -9.41 -12.67
CA GLU A 98 8.12 -9.26 -14.03
C GLU A 98 7.11 -9.69 -15.09
N GLU A 99 6.41 -10.80 -14.87
CA GLU A 99 5.31 -11.22 -15.75
C GLU A 99 4.18 -10.20 -15.77
N THR A 100 3.84 -9.61 -14.62
CA THR A 100 2.80 -8.57 -14.52
C THR A 100 3.18 -7.32 -15.31
N ILE A 101 4.43 -6.85 -15.18
CA ILE A 101 4.95 -5.71 -15.92
C ILE A 101 4.89 -5.97 -17.42
N ARG A 102 5.36 -7.16 -17.86
CA ARG A 102 5.40 -7.58 -19.26
C ARG A 102 4.00 -7.69 -19.88
N ALA A 103 3.11 -8.43 -19.22
CA ALA A 103 1.76 -8.71 -19.70
C ALA A 103 0.90 -7.45 -19.83
N ASN A 104 1.06 -6.51 -18.89
CA ASN A 104 0.30 -5.27 -18.84
C ASN A 104 1.07 -4.05 -19.37
N ARG A 105 2.26 -4.24 -19.95
CA ARG A 105 3.12 -3.17 -20.50
C ARG A 105 3.33 -2.01 -19.53
N LEU A 106 3.55 -2.31 -18.25
CA LEU A 106 3.72 -1.29 -17.23
C LEU A 106 5.11 -0.67 -17.33
N GLY A 107 5.19 0.65 -17.08
CA GLY A 107 6.47 1.32 -16.88
C GLY A 107 7.15 0.83 -15.60
N ARG A 108 8.49 0.74 -15.60
CA ARG A 108 9.25 0.27 -14.42
C ARG A 108 9.48 1.38 -13.39
N GLN A 109 9.50 2.64 -13.83
CA GLN A 109 9.81 3.78 -12.97
C GLN A 109 8.90 3.87 -11.73
N PRO A 110 7.57 3.72 -11.78
CA PRO A 110 6.73 3.77 -10.59
C PRO A 110 7.06 2.72 -9.52
N PHE A 111 7.64 1.59 -9.90
CA PHE A 111 8.10 0.57 -8.95
C PHE A 111 9.42 0.99 -8.30
N VAL A 112 10.32 1.62 -9.06
CA VAL A 112 11.58 2.18 -8.54
C VAL A 112 11.26 3.32 -7.56
N ASP A 113 10.38 4.25 -7.94
CA ASP A 113 9.97 5.37 -7.08
C ASP A 113 9.35 4.87 -5.76
N LEU A 114 8.55 3.79 -5.81
CA LEU A 114 8.02 3.15 -4.61
C LEU A 114 9.13 2.57 -3.71
N ILE A 115 10.15 1.94 -4.30
CA ILE A 115 11.30 1.43 -3.53
C ILE A 115 12.05 2.59 -2.89
N ASP A 116 12.27 3.68 -3.63
CA ASP A 116 13.00 4.87 -3.16
C ASP A 116 12.27 5.55 -2.00
N ALA A 117 10.94 5.69 -2.10
CA ALA A 117 10.14 6.19 -0.99
C ALA A 117 10.25 5.32 0.27
N ARG A 118 10.41 4.00 0.12
CA ARG A 118 10.54 3.06 1.23
C ARG A 118 11.93 3.05 1.88
N VAL A 119 12.94 3.72 1.30
CA VAL A 119 14.22 3.96 1.99
C VAL A 119 14.00 4.72 3.30
N PHE A 120 13.02 5.64 3.33
CA PHE A 120 12.62 6.35 4.54
C PHE A 120 12.29 5.42 5.71
N ASP A 121 11.68 4.26 5.43
CA ASP A 121 11.28 3.30 6.46
C ASP A 121 12.48 2.66 7.19
N LEU A 122 13.67 2.67 6.60
CA LEU A 122 14.87 2.09 7.16
C LEU A 122 15.47 2.92 8.31
N TYR A 123 15.16 4.22 8.32
CA TYR A 123 15.71 5.19 9.26
C TYR A 123 14.67 5.64 10.27
N GLU A 124 15.13 6.15 11.40
CA GLU A 124 14.26 6.62 12.49
C GLU A 124 13.97 8.13 12.41
N ASP A 125 14.26 8.74 11.25
CA ASP A 125 14.01 10.15 11.05
C ASP A 125 12.51 10.44 11.11
N PRO A 126 12.08 11.53 11.78
CA PRO A 126 10.68 11.92 11.78
C PRO A 126 10.25 12.43 10.41
N MET A 127 9.02 12.16 10.01
CA MET A 127 8.42 12.82 8.85
C MET A 127 8.36 14.34 9.10
N PRO A 128 9.03 15.20 8.29
CA PRO A 128 9.17 16.61 8.67
C PRO A 128 7.86 17.38 8.62
N ARG A 129 7.13 17.28 7.50
CA ARG A 129 5.95 18.08 7.20
C ARG A 129 4.82 17.25 6.59
N MET A 130 3.62 17.81 6.60
CA MET A 130 2.47 17.18 5.98
C MET A 130 2.67 16.90 4.48
N ASN A 131 3.30 17.82 3.73
CA ASN A 131 3.60 17.60 2.31
C ASN A 131 4.53 16.41 2.07
N ASP A 132 5.47 16.15 2.98
CA ASP A 132 6.39 15.01 2.89
C ASP A 132 5.62 13.70 3.10
N LEU A 133 4.65 13.69 4.03
CA LEU A 133 3.75 12.55 4.22
C LEU A 133 2.85 12.32 3.00
N GLU A 134 2.31 13.38 2.40
CA GLU A 134 1.51 13.26 1.18
C GLU A 134 2.35 12.75 0.02
N GLY A 135 3.60 13.22 -0.13
CA GLY A 135 4.57 12.70 -1.10
C GLY A 135 4.83 11.20 -0.91
N TYR A 136 5.15 10.80 0.33
CA TYR A 136 5.35 9.39 0.69
C TYR A 136 4.11 8.53 0.37
N CYS A 137 2.90 8.99 0.70
CA CYS A 137 1.67 8.31 0.32
C CYS A 137 1.46 8.29 -1.19
N GLY A 138 1.91 9.34 -1.89
CA GLY A 138 1.89 9.42 -3.35
C GLY A 138 2.68 8.30 -3.99
N GLU A 139 3.94 8.16 -3.63
CA GLU A 139 4.84 7.16 -4.20
C GLU A 139 4.54 5.73 -3.73
N THR A 140 3.95 5.56 -2.55
CA THR A 140 3.68 4.22 -2.01
C THR A 140 2.25 3.74 -2.24
N ALA A 141 1.24 4.52 -1.88
CA ALA A 141 -0.14 4.09 -1.94
C ALA A 141 -0.84 4.55 -3.23
N SER A 142 -0.65 5.82 -3.67
CA SER A 142 -1.28 6.32 -4.90
C SER A 142 -0.73 5.63 -6.14
N ALA A 143 0.59 5.40 -6.20
CA ALA A 143 1.21 4.63 -7.27
C ALA A 143 0.59 3.23 -7.41
N LEU A 144 0.28 2.56 -6.29
CA LEU A 144 -0.38 1.25 -6.32
C LEU A 144 -1.81 1.31 -6.87
N PHE A 145 -2.62 2.32 -6.52
CA PHE A 145 -3.94 2.51 -7.11
C PHE A 145 -3.85 2.74 -8.61
N ARG A 146 -2.86 3.54 -9.02
CA ARG A 146 -2.59 3.81 -10.43
C ARG A 146 -2.18 2.54 -11.18
N LEU A 147 -1.20 1.80 -10.69
CA LEU A 147 -0.74 0.54 -11.28
C LEU A 147 -1.86 -0.51 -11.32
N ALA A 148 -2.64 -0.64 -10.25
CA ALA A 148 -3.78 -1.56 -10.22
C ALA A 148 -4.83 -1.21 -11.28
N SER A 149 -5.10 0.08 -11.50
CA SER A 149 -6.04 0.52 -12.55
C SER A 149 -5.52 0.20 -13.95
N LEU A 150 -4.20 0.34 -14.20
CA LEU A 150 -3.56 -0.07 -15.45
C LEU A 150 -3.60 -1.59 -15.67
N VAL A 151 -3.37 -2.38 -14.62
CA VAL A 151 -3.49 -3.85 -14.66
C VAL A 151 -4.91 -4.26 -15.05
N ILE A 152 -5.94 -3.69 -14.44
CA ILE A 152 -7.34 -4.00 -14.78
C ILE A 152 -7.67 -3.53 -16.20
N GLY A 153 -7.09 -2.41 -16.64
CA GLY A 153 -7.22 -1.87 -18.00
C GLY A 153 -6.35 -2.59 -19.03
N ASN A 154 -5.67 -3.68 -18.66
CA ASN A 154 -4.77 -4.44 -19.54
C ASN A 154 -3.69 -3.55 -20.21
N GLY A 155 -3.10 -2.65 -19.42
CA GLY A 155 -2.09 -1.68 -19.86
C GLY A 155 -2.65 -0.45 -20.58
N THR A 156 -3.95 -0.38 -20.79
CA THR A 156 -4.60 0.80 -21.37
C THR A 156 -4.84 1.84 -20.29
N GLU A 157 -4.58 3.11 -20.62
CA GLU A 157 -4.81 4.25 -19.74
C GLU A 157 -6.30 4.41 -19.38
N PRO A 158 -6.72 4.12 -18.13
CA PRO A 158 -8.12 4.18 -17.74
C PRO A 158 -8.57 5.56 -17.26
N GLY A 159 -7.72 6.57 -17.37
CA GLY A 159 -7.96 7.87 -16.74
C GLY A 159 -7.78 7.86 -15.22
N GLY A 160 -8.28 8.87 -14.54
CA GLY A 160 -8.36 8.91 -13.09
C GLY A 160 -7.03 9.08 -12.35
N ALA A 161 -5.97 9.63 -12.97
CA ALA A 161 -4.69 9.85 -12.28
C ALA A 161 -4.84 10.70 -11.01
N GLY A 162 -5.62 11.80 -11.07
CA GLY A 162 -5.92 12.62 -9.90
C GLY A 162 -6.74 11.87 -8.84
N ALA A 163 -7.69 11.02 -9.28
CA ALA A 163 -8.43 10.16 -8.37
C ALA A 163 -7.51 9.16 -7.66
N ALA A 164 -6.56 8.55 -8.37
CA ALA A 164 -5.57 7.65 -7.77
C ALA A 164 -4.69 8.37 -6.74
N GLY A 165 -4.28 9.61 -7.01
CA GLY A 165 -3.56 10.45 -6.07
C GLY A 165 -4.31 10.61 -4.75
N HIS A 166 -5.54 11.11 -4.82
CA HIS A 166 -6.37 11.33 -3.64
C HIS A 166 -6.75 10.02 -2.92
N ALA A 167 -7.09 8.97 -3.65
CA ALA A 167 -7.38 7.65 -3.10
C ALA A 167 -6.21 7.12 -2.28
N GLY A 168 -4.99 7.23 -2.83
CA GLY A 168 -3.77 6.74 -2.18
C GLY A 168 -3.40 7.53 -0.93
N VAL A 169 -3.49 8.87 -0.96
CA VAL A 169 -3.21 9.67 0.24
C VAL A 169 -4.22 9.37 1.34
N ALA A 170 -5.53 9.31 1.04
CA ALA A 170 -6.55 8.97 2.02
C ALA A 170 -6.32 7.56 2.62
N TYR A 171 -6.03 6.58 1.77
CA TYR A 171 -5.77 5.19 2.18
C TYR A 171 -4.47 5.08 2.96
N GLY A 172 -3.38 5.74 2.50
CA GLY A 172 -2.07 5.72 3.12
C GLY A 172 -2.08 6.32 4.52
N ILE A 173 -2.62 7.54 4.70
CA ILE A 173 -2.76 8.18 6.02
C ILE A 173 -3.59 7.28 6.96
N THR A 174 -4.71 6.73 6.46
CA THR A 174 -5.54 5.83 7.27
C THR A 174 -4.78 4.58 7.69
N GLY A 175 -3.98 3.99 6.80
CA GLY A 175 -3.12 2.85 7.09
C GLY A 175 -2.05 3.15 8.14
N LEU A 176 -1.38 4.29 8.02
CA LEU A 176 -0.36 4.73 8.99
C LEU A 176 -0.96 5.01 10.38
N LEU A 177 -2.15 5.62 10.45
CA LEU A 177 -2.86 5.81 11.72
C LEU A 177 -3.29 4.48 12.36
N ARG A 178 -3.70 3.49 11.56
CA ARG A 178 -4.02 2.14 12.05
C ARG A 178 -2.81 1.41 12.60
N ALA A 179 -1.68 1.57 11.93
CA ALA A 179 -0.43 0.91 12.28
C ALA A 179 0.39 1.67 13.34
N LEU A 180 -0.07 2.85 13.80
CA LEU A 180 0.67 3.67 14.75
C LEU A 180 1.11 2.93 16.02
N PRO A 181 0.29 2.06 16.67
CA PRO A 181 0.74 1.29 17.82
C PRO A 181 1.93 0.37 17.51
N TRP A 182 1.98 -0.17 16.31
CA TRP A 182 3.05 -1.02 15.83
C TRP A 182 4.31 -0.21 15.50
N HIS A 183 4.16 0.86 14.74
CA HIS A 183 5.26 1.74 14.35
C HIS A 183 5.94 2.35 15.59
N ALA A 184 5.16 2.83 16.56
CA ALA A 184 5.70 3.40 17.80
C ALA A 184 6.59 2.40 18.57
N ARG A 185 6.16 1.13 18.65
CA ARG A 185 6.94 0.07 19.32
C ARG A 185 8.23 -0.28 18.59
N SER A 186 8.27 -0.12 17.27
CA SER A 186 9.48 -0.33 16.44
C SER A 186 10.32 0.94 16.30
N GLY A 187 9.99 2.00 17.04
CA GLY A 187 10.72 3.27 17.03
C GLY A 187 10.41 4.16 15.82
N GLN A 188 9.42 3.82 14.99
CA GLN A 188 9.07 4.60 13.80
C GLN A 188 7.88 5.54 14.03
N VAL A 189 7.98 6.76 13.50
CA VAL A 189 6.91 7.76 13.57
C VAL A 189 6.72 8.41 12.21
N TYR A 190 5.64 8.04 11.53
CA TYR A 190 5.25 8.62 10.23
C TYR A 190 4.42 9.89 10.38
N LEU A 191 3.99 10.24 11.58
CA LEU A 191 3.20 11.43 11.82
C LEU A 191 4.09 12.67 11.64
N PRO A 192 3.65 13.68 10.85
CA PRO A 192 4.45 14.85 10.57
C PRO A 192 4.79 15.66 11.82
N ALA A 193 6.06 16.04 11.95
CA ALA A 193 6.56 16.79 13.09
C ALA A 193 5.89 18.18 13.23
N ASP A 194 5.52 18.81 12.11
CA ASP A 194 4.78 20.08 12.11
C ASP A 194 3.36 19.94 12.68
N ILE A 195 2.70 18.79 12.43
CA ILE A 195 1.39 18.49 13.03
C ILE A 195 1.54 18.17 14.53
N LEU A 196 2.52 17.32 14.87
CA LEU A 196 2.78 16.93 16.27
C LEU A 196 3.14 18.16 17.13
N GLY A 197 3.99 19.07 16.59
CA GLY A 197 4.46 20.27 17.26
C GLY A 197 3.33 21.23 17.64
N ARG A 198 2.24 21.31 16.85
CA ARG A 198 1.05 22.13 17.18
C ARG A 198 0.40 21.72 18.51
N TYR A 199 0.59 20.47 18.92
CA TYR A 199 -0.01 19.90 20.12
C TYR A 199 1.02 19.57 21.20
N GLY A 200 2.27 20.02 21.03
CA GLY A 200 3.35 19.79 21.98
C GLY A 200 3.74 18.32 22.13
N VAL A 201 3.58 17.54 21.07
CA VAL A 201 3.94 16.11 21.04
C VAL A 201 5.26 15.94 20.30
N THR A 202 6.17 15.18 20.88
CA THR A 202 7.46 14.84 20.28
C THR A 202 7.47 13.38 19.79
N ARG A 203 8.43 13.02 18.92
CA ARG A 203 8.69 11.63 18.56
C ARG A 203 8.93 10.77 19.82
N GLU A 204 9.71 11.29 20.75
CA GLU A 204 10.04 10.59 22.00
C GLU A 204 8.80 10.25 22.83
N ASP A 205 7.80 11.12 22.88
CA ASP A 205 6.54 10.86 23.57
C ASP A 205 5.78 9.69 22.96
N ILE A 206 5.83 9.57 21.62
CA ILE A 206 5.17 8.48 20.90
C ILE A 206 5.87 7.14 21.14
N VAL A 207 7.19 7.08 20.96
CA VAL A 207 7.94 5.82 21.07
C VAL A 207 8.05 5.33 22.52
N THR A 208 7.91 6.23 23.51
CA THR A 208 7.86 5.87 24.93
C THR A 208 6.43 5.67 25.47
N GLY A 209 5.42 5.73 24.59
CA GLY A 209 4.03 5.49 24.98
C GLY A 209 3.33 6.67 25.70
N ARG A 210 3.89 7.87 25.67
CA ARG A 210 3.37 9.08 26.36
C ARG A 210 2.52 9.99 25.46
N GLY A 211 1.74 9.44 24.54
CA GLY A 211 1.04 10.24 23.54
C GLY A 211 -0.01 11.24 24.07
N GLY A 212 -0.77 10.87 25.07
CA GLY A 212 -1.74 11.73 25.75
C GLY A 212 -2.79 12.42 24.86
N PRO A 213 -3.44 13.51 25.37
CA PRO A 213 -4.45 14.26 24.61
C PRO A 213 -3.90 14.99 23.38
N GLY A 214 -2.62 15.39 23.41
CA GLY A 214 -1.94 16.03 22.28
C GLY A 214 -1.88 15.13 21.05
N LEU A 215 -1.46 13.88 21.22
CA LEU A 215 -1.41 12.91 20.15
C LEU A 215 -2.80 12.60 19.60
N ARG A 216 -3.83 12.50 20.45
CA ARG A 216 -5.22 12.33 19.99
C ARG A 216 -5.67 13.45 19.06
N ARG A 217 -5.30 14.71 19.36
CA ARG A 217 -5.60 15.86 18.50
C ARG A 217 -4.81 15.84 17.21
N ALA A 218 -3.52 15.53 17.23
CA ALA A 218 -2.72 15.35 16.03
C ALA A 218 -3.29 14.26 15.10
N CYS A 219 -3.68 13.12 15.66
CA CYS A 219 -4.37 12.05 14.90
C CYS A 219 -5.73 12.51 14.37
N ALA A 220 -6.45 13.41 15.08
CA ALA A 220 -7.71 13.98 14.61
C ALA A 220 -7.51 14.87 13.37
N ASP A 221 -6.48 15.70 13.37
CA ASP A 221 -6.11 16.51 12.19
C ASP A 221 -5.80 15.63 10.99
N LEU A 222 -4.98 14.59 11.18
CA LEU A 222 -4.65 13.64 10.10
C LEU A 222 -5.89 12.89 9.58
N ARG A 223 -6.83 12.51 10.45
CA ARG A 223 -8.13 11.94 9.99
C ARG A 223 -8.93 12.96 9.18
N GLY A 224 -8.89 14.24 9.56
CA GLY A 224 -9.50 15.34 8.81
C GLY A 224 -8.91 15.45 7.40
N ILE A 225 -7.59 15.41 7.28
CA ILE A 225 -6.87 15.45 6.00
C ILE A 225 -7.20 14.22 5.15
N ALA A 226 -7.20 13.02 5.75
CA ALA A 226 -7.60 11.80 5.02
C ALA A 226 -9.03 11.92 4.45
N ARG A 227 -9.98 12.52 5.19
CA ARG A 227 -11.34 12.79 4.69
C ARG A 227 -11.40 13.85 3.60
N GLN A 228 -10.54 14.87 3.65
CA GLN A 228 -10.45 15.85 2.57
C GLN A 228 -10.02 15.16 1.27
N HIS A 229 -9.01 14.30 1.33
CA HIS A 229 -8.60 13.49 0.18
C HIS A 229 -9.66 12.50 -0.25
N LEU A 230 -10.38 11.86 0.68
CA LEU A 230 -11.51 10.97 0.35
C LEU A 230 -12.61 11.72 -0.40
N LYS A 231 -12.95 12.95 0.02
CA LYS A 231 -13.91 13.81 -0.66
C LYS A 231 -13.42 14.21 -2.05
N ALA A 232 -12.14 14.57 -2.19
CA ALA A 232 -11.55 14.91 -3.48
C ALA A 232 -11.51 13.67 -4.42
N PHE A 233 -11.22 12.48 -3.89
CA PHE A 233 -11.35 11.22 -4.63
C PHE A 233 -12.77 11.01 -5.17
N GLU A 234 -13.79 11.17 -4.33
CA GLU A 234 -15.19 11.00 -4.77
C GLU A 234 -15.57 12.03 -5.86
N ALA A 235 -15.08 13.25 -5.79
CA ALA A 235 -15.28 14.26 -6.83
C ALA A 235 -14.55 13.91 -8.15
N ALA A 236 -13.35 13.32 -8.06
CA ALA A 236 -12.55 12.91 -9.22
C ALA A 236 -12.96 11.53 -9.77
N ARG A 237 -13.73 10.73 -9.03
CA ARG A 237 -14.11 9.36 -9.42
C ARG A 237 -14.75 9.23 -10.81
N PRO A 238 -15.57 10.17 -11.29
CA PRO A 238 -16.12 10.12 -12.66
C PRO A 238 -15.08 10.13 -13.78
N THR A 239 -13.83 10.52 -13.50
CA THR A 239 -12.73 10.48 -14.47
C THR A 239 -12.12 9.09 -14.66
N ILE A 240 -12.50 8.12 -13.81
CA ILE A 240 -12.02 6.72 -13.87
C ILE A 240 -12.94 5.96 -14.83
N ALA A 241 -12.36 5.24 -15.79
CA ALA A 241 -13.13 4.33 -16.62
C ALA A 241 -13.85 3.27 -15.74
N PRO A 242 -15.15 2.99 -15.98
CA PRO A 242 -15.89 2.01 -15.16
C PRO A 242 -15.20 0.65 -15.05
N SER A 243 -14.55 0.20 -16.13
CA SER A 243 -13.78 -1.05 -16.16
C SER A 243 -12.65 -1.10 -15.13
N ALA A 244 -12.06 0.03 -14.76
CA ALA A 244 -10.94 0.12 -13.80
C ALA A 244 -11.40 0.37 -12.36
N GLY A 245 -12.68 0.55 -12.12
CA GLY A 245 -13.21 0.92 -10.80
C GLY A 245 -12.91 -0.08 -9.70
N ALA A 246 -12.72 -1.36 -10.03
CA ALA A 246 -12.37 -2.40 -9.06
C ALA A 246 -11.00 -2.14 -8.38
N ALA A 247 -10.06 -1.41 -9.03
CA ALA A 247 -8.80 -1.01 -8.42
C ALA A 247 -8.99 -0.14 -7.16
N PHE A 248 -10.07 0.64 -7.11
CA PHE A 248 -10.33 1.62 -6.06
C PHE A 248 -11.23 1.10 -4.93
N LEU A 249 -11.65 -0.15 -4.97
CA LEU A 249 -12.51 -0.75 -3.93
C LEU A 249 -11.94 -0.63 -2.50
N PRO A 250 -10.62 -0.75 -2.25
CA PRO A 250 -10.07 -0.57 -0.90
C PRO A 250 -10.40 0.78 -0.27
N VAL A 251 -10.62 1.84 -1.07
CA VAL A 251 -11.00 3.18 -0.57
C VAL A 251 -12.32 3.16 0.21
N ALA A 252 -13.23 2.22 -0.10
CA ALA A 252 -14.49 2.07 0.63
C ALA A 252 -14.33 1.70 2.11
N LEU A 253 -13.12 1.28 2.51
CA LEU A 253 -12.77 0.95 3.89
C LEU A 253 -12.17 2.12 4.67
N VAL A 254 -11.77 3.20 4.01
CA VAL A 254 -11.16 4.39 4.65
C VAL A 254 -12.07 4.96 5.73
N GLU A 255 -13.27 5.41 5.36
CA GLU A 255 -14.20 6.02 6.34
C GLU A 255 -14.60 5.06 7.48
N PRO A 256 -14.90 3.78 7.25
CA PRO A 256 -15.12 2.83 8.34
C PRO A 256 -13.98 2.73 9.35
N TYR A 257 -12.72 2.78 8.90
CA TYR A 257 -11.56 2.77 9.81
C TYR A 257 -11.43 4.09 10.56
N LEU A 258 -11.57 5.23 9.87
CA LEU A 258 -11.52 6.55 10.52
C LEU A 258 -12.59 6.69 11.61
N ALA A 259 -13.80 6.18 11.36
CA ALA A 259 -14.90 6.19 12.34
C ALA A 259 -14.59 5.33 13.58
N VAL A 260 -13.82 4.24 13.46
CA VAL A 260 -13.38 3.48 14.64
C VAL A 260 -12.42 4.30 15.48
N MET A 261 -11.54 5.08 14.86
CA MET A 261 -10.55 5.95 15.53
C MET A 261 -11.17 7.21 16.19
N GLU A 262 -12.47 7.46 16.00
CA GLU A 262 -13.20 8.57 16.67
C GLU A 262 -13.90 8.16 17.95
N ARG A 263 -13.95 6.89 18.25
CA ARG A 263 -14.60 6.40 19.46
C ARG A 263 -13.91 6.94 20.71
N ALA A 264 -14.67 7.21 21.74
CA ALA A 264 -14.12 7.70 23.03
C ALA A 264 -13.08 6.73 23.62
N SER A 265 -13.25 5.42 23.37
CA SER A 265 -12.32 4.37 23.82
C SER A 265 -11.06 4.23 22.97
N TYR A 266 -10.94 4.95 21.85
CA TYR A 266 -9.75 4.85 20.99
C TYR A 266 -8.52 5.48 21.65
N ASP A 267 -7.46 4.72 21.74
CA ASP A 267 -6.13 5.16 22.13
C ASP A 267 -5.17 4.96 20.95
N PRO A 268 -4.55 6.05 20.42
CA PRO A 268 -3.68 5.96 19.25
C PRO A 268 -2.50 4.99 19.37
N LEU A 269 -1.99 4.75 20.60
CA LEU A 269 -0.82 3.90 20.85
C LEU A 269 -1.17 2.49 21.30
N ASN A 270 -2.41 2.23 21.74
CA ASN A 270 -2.78 0.95 22.31
C ASN A 270 -3.97 0.25 21.63
N THR A 271 -4.75 0.99 20.82
CA THR A 271 -5.92 0.41 20.17
C THR A 271 -5.58 -0.15 18.79
N LEU A 272 -5.75 -1.47 18.60
CA LEU A 272 -5.73 -2.08 17.28
C LEU A 272 -7.02 -1.74 16.53
N VAL A 273 -6.88 -1.05 15.41
CA VAL A 273 -8.01 -0.60 14.60
C VAL A 273 -8.31 -1.64 13.54
N GLU A 274 -9.33 -2.46 13.80
CA GLU A 274 -9.78 -3.51 12.89
C GLU A 274 -11.27 -3.40 12.59
N LEU A 275 -11.64 -3.85 11.41
CA LEU A 275 -13.03 -4.06 11.02
C LEU A 275 -13.33 -5.57 11.00
N PRO A 276 -14.47 -6.03 11.55
CA PRO A 276 -14.90 -7.41 11.41
C PRO A 276 -14.93 -7.84 9.93
N ARG A 277 -14.53 -9.09 9.64
CA ARG A 277 -14.45 -9.62 8.28
C ARG A 277 -15.74 -9.40 7.47
N TRP A 278 -16.90 -9.71 8.06
CA TRP A 278 -18.19 -9.53 7.41
C TRP A 278 -18.46 -8.06 7.02
N ARG A 279 -18.03 -7.10 7.87
CA ARG A 279 -18.20 -5.66 7.61
C ARG A 279 -17.32 -5.17 6.46
N ARG A 280 -16.07 -5.68 6.36
CA ARG A 280 -15.17 -5.41 5.23
C ARG A 280 -15.80 -5.92 3.94
N LEU A 281 -16.20 -7.20 3.89
CA LEU A 281 -16.80 -7.83 2.71
C LEU A 281 -18.08 -7.11 2.29
N TRP A 282 -18.95 -6.76 3.22
CA TRP A 282 -20.18 -6.03 2.92
C TRP A 282 -19.89 -4.63 2.32
N ARG A 283 -18.91 -3.89 2.87
CA ARG A 283 -18.51 -2.59 2.35
C ARG A 283 -17.92 -2.68 0.94
N LEU A 284 -17.03 -3.62 0.71
CA LEU A 284 -16.44 -3.87 -0.60
C LEU A 284 -17.50 -4.31 -1.63
N TRP A 285 -18.37 -5.23 -1.26
CA TRP A 285 -19.47 -5.66 -2.11
C TRP A 285 -20.41 -4.50 -2.50
N ARG A 286 -20.79 -3.68 -1.52
CA ARG A 286 -21.63 -2.51 -1.78
C ARG A 286 -20.92 -1.49 -2.69
N ALA A 287 -19.63 -1.30 -2.54
CA ALA A 287 -18.83 -0.44 -3.40
C ALA A 287 -18.72 -1.03 -4.82
N ALA A 288 -18.45 -2.33 -4.96
CA ALA A 288 -18.36 -3.03 -6.24
C ALA A 288 -19.64 -2.87 -7.08
N ARG A 289 -20.83 -2.94 -6.44
CA ARG A 289 -22.12 -2.73 -7.14
C ARG A 289 -22.35 -1.31 -7.67
N ARG A 290 -21.54 -0.34 -7.29
CA ARG A 290 -21.60 1.04 -7.77
C ARG A 290 -20.60 1.32 -8.90
N VAL A 291 -19.72 0.38 -9.15
CA VAL A 291 -18.62 0.51 -10.11
C VAL A 291 -18.89 -0.33 -11.38
N GLY A 292 -19.66 -1.40 -11.27
CA GLY A 292 -20.20 -2.19 -12.40
C GLY A 292 -21.57 -1.71 -12.79
#